data_2e056c772c1048ac760d7572e9012c08
#
_entry.id   2e056c772c1048ac760d7572e9012c08
#
_cell.length_a   1.000
_cell.length_b   1.000
_cell.length_c   1.000
_cell.angle_alpha   90.00
_cell.angle_beta   90.00
_cell.angle_gamma   90.00
#
_symmetry.space_group_name_H-M   'P 1'
#
loop_
_entity.id
_entity.type
_entity.pdbx_description
1 polymer ?
#
loop_
_entity_poly.entity_id
_entity_poly.type
_entity_poly.pdbx_seq_one_letter_code
_entity_poly.pdbx_strand_id
1 'polypeptide(L)'
;MADISVVVCTHERPRDLADCLESLVAIGADVEVIVVDSASRQPCRTLVDGYRGRLRSVRYLYVSEPGLSRARNAGVAAAAGDIIAFIDDDASPQPGWDTRLRRAFAEHPRAGCVGGACLARFTARRPRWLSERLLQLSSITRWGEHPCQPRSSAEWPFGANMAFRAEALAAAGAFSIALGRVGTSLLSGEDSDMVQRVLDGGWEVWLEPRAAVLHTVHPERCCSSFYWRRLWWAGVSRAKAPSLRVAVRLALAAPIRLGLWLATRDRYYLYRTAESAGYFVTLASDLVAHG
;
A
#
# COMPACT_ATOMS: atom_id res chain seq x y z
N MET A 1 -7.24 21.08 -15.51
CA MET A 1 -6.35 20.29 -14.61
C MET A 1 -6.64 18.84 -14.88
N ALA A 2 -5.64 17.95 -14.75
CA ALA A 2 -5.84 16.52 -14.94
C ALA A 2 -6.91 15.98 -13.98
N ASP A 3 -7.81 15.12 -14.47
CA ASP A 3 -8.84 14.48 -13.66
C ASP A 3 -8.26 13.33 -12.84
N ILE A 4 -8.73 13.18 -11.60
CA ILE A 4 -8.29 12.09 -10.71
C ILE A 4 -9.45 11.11 -10.52
N SER A 5 -9.17 9.82 -10.75
CA SER A 5 -9.98 8.70 -10.28
C SER A 5 -9.34 8.10 -9.04
N VAL A 6 -10.06 8.08 -7.93
CA VAL A 6 -9.62 7.49 -6.65
C VAL A 6 -10.19 6.09 -6.54
N VAL A 7 -9.33 5.08 -6.49
CA VAL A 7 -9.70 3.68 -6.28
C VAL A 7 -9.52 3.33 -4.81
N VAL A 8 -10.63 3.00 -4.14
CA VAL A 8 -10.65 2.55 -2.75
C VAL A 8 -11.04 1.08 -2.74
N CYS A 9 -10.08 0.20 -2.41
CA CYS A 9 -10.35 -1.23 -2.27
C CYS A 9 -10.74 -1.55 -0.83
N THR A 10 -11.82 -2.31 -0.63
CA THR A 10 -12.28 -2.70 0.71
C THR A 10 -12.62 -4.19 0.77
N HIS A 11 -12.52 -4.79 1.96
CA HIS A 11 -12.93 -6.15 2.27
C HIS A 11 -13.34 -6.26 3.73
N GLU A 12 -14.62 -6.54 4.02
CA GLU A 12 -15.19 -6.72 5.37
C GLU A 12 -14.95 -5.52 6.33
N ARG A 13 -14.82 -4.27 5.81
CA ARG A 13 -14.47 -3.08 6.59
C ARG A 13 -15.40 -1.88 6.34
N PRO A 14 -16.71 -2.02 6.53
CA PRO A 14 -17.65 -0.94 6.19
C PRO A 14 -17.45 0.34 7.02
N ARG A 15 -16.94 0.24 8.26
CA ARG A 15 -16.67 1.41 9.11
C ARG A 15 -15.46 2.20 8.64
N ASP A 16 -14.35 1.52 8.35
CA ASP A 16 -13.14 2.17 7.83
C ASP A 16 -13.43 2.83 6.48
N LEU A 17 -14.17 2.14 5.58
CA LEU A 17 -14.62 2.69 4.31
C LEU A 17 -15.48 3.94 4.50
N ALA A 18 -16.40 3.95 5.46
CA ALA A 18 -17.22 5.13 5.75
C ALA A 18 -16.34 6.32 6.17
N ASP A 19 -15.39 6.12 7.07
CA ASP A 19 -14.44 7.16 7.53
C ASP A 19 -13.60 7.70 6.35
N CYS A 20 -13.15 6.82 5.45
CA CYS A 20 -12.42 7.21 4.25
C CYS A 20 -13.27 8.09 3.33
N LEU A 21 -14.51 7.67 3.01
CA LEU A 21 -15.42 8.41 2.14
C LEU A 21 -15.84 9.75 2.78
N GLU A 22 -16.12 9.77 4.09
CA GLU A 22 -16.41 11.04 4.81
C GLU A 22 -15.23 12.00 4.72
N SER A 23 -13.99 11.52 4.80
CA SER A 23 -12.82 12.38 4.69
C SER A 23 -12.68 12.99 3.29
N LEU A 24 -13.01 12.25 2.22
CA LEU A 24 -13.04 12.77 0.85
C LEU A 24 -14.11 13.86 0.68
N VAL A 25 -15.28 13.66 1.28
CA VAL A 25 -16.33 14.70 1.32
C VAL A 25 -15.87 15.93 2.10
N ALA A 26 -15.28 15.72 3.29
CA ALA A 26 -14.88 16.81 4.19
C ALA A 26 -13.81 17.73 3.59
N ILE A 27 -12.90 17.20 2.76
CA ILE A 27 -11.88 18.02 2.07
C ILE A 27 -12.41 18.64 0.77
N GLY A 28 -13.68 18.37 0.39
CA GLY A 28 -14.26 18.87 -0.86
C GLY A 28 -13.52 18.34 -2.10
N ALA A 29 -13.05 17.10 -2.08
CA ALA A 29 -12.25 16.52 -3.15
C ALA A 29 -13.02 16.50 -4.49
N ASP A 30 -12.47 17.17 -5.50
CA ASP A 30 -13.02 17.15 -6.87
C ASP A 30 -12.46 15.96 -7.65
N VAL A 31 -12.94 14.76 -7.31
CA VAL A 31 -12.45 13.49 -7.85
C VAL A 31 -13.60 12.54 -8.19
N GLU A 32 -13.36 11.62 -9.11
CA GLU A 32 -14.16 10.41 -9.26
C GLU A 32 -13.71 9.42 -8.19
N VAL A 33 -14.65 8.81 -7.46
CA VAL A 33 -14.37 7.75 -6.48
C VAL A 33 -14.91 6.41 -6.98
N ILE A 34 -14.06 5.39 -6.96
CA ILE A 34 -14.41 4.02 -7.35
C ILE A 34 -14.13 3.13 -6.14
N VAL A 35 -15.19 2.71 -5.46
CA VAL A 35 -15.09 1.73 -4.38
C VAL A 35 -15.15 0.33 -4.96
N VAL A 36 -14.12 -0.46 -4.71
CA VAL A 36 -14.05 -1.86 -5.15
C VAL A 36 -14.13 -2.76 -3.93
N ASP A 37 -15.26 -3.42 -3.78
CA ASP A 37 -15.51 -4.40 -2.72
C ASP A 37 -14.99 -5.77 -3.15
N SER A 38 -13.93 -6.22 -2.49
CA SER A 38 -13.23 -7.46 -2.77
C SER A 38 -13.86 -8.63 -2.02
N ALA A 39 -14.98 -9.16 -2.51
CA ALA A 39 -15.65 -10.35 -1.99
C ALA A 39 -16.08 -10.26 -0.52
N SER A 40 -16.56 -9.09 -0.05
CA SER A 40 -17.19 -9.00 1.27
C SER A 40 -18.46 -9.84 1.34
N ARG A 41 -18.68 -10.55 2.45
CA ARG A 41 -19.93 -11.32 2.68
C ARG A 41 -21.15 -10.42 2.78
N GLN A 42 -20.95 -9.22 3.34
CA GLN A 42 -21.95 -8.16 3.37
C GLN A 42 -21.46 -7.00 2.48
N PRO A 43 -21.90 -6.96 1.21
CA PRO A 43 -21.48 -5.93 0.27
C PRO A 43 -21.79 -4.51 0.73
N CYS A 44 -20.84 -3.60 0.57
CA CYS A 44 -20.94 -2.24 1.04
C CYS A 44 -21.72 -1.30 0.08
N ARG A 45 -22.48 -1.83 -0.89
CA ARG A 45 -23.19 -1.03 -1.92
C ARG A 45 -24.07 0.07 -1.31
N THR A 46 -24.94 -0.27 -0.36
CA THR A 46 -25.86 0.70 0.27
C THR A 46 -25.10 1.82 0.97
N LEU A 47 -23.99 1.51 1.62
CA LEU A 47 -23.10 2.50 2.23
C LEU A 47 -22.57 3.46 1.16
N VAL A 48 -22.02 2.94 0.06
CA VAL A 48 -21.42 3.74 -1.03
C VAL A 48 -22.48 4.59 -1.74
N ASP A 49 -23.65 4.03 -2.00
CA ASP A 49 -24.77 4.75 -2.64
C ASP A 49 -25.23 5.96 -1.80
N GLY A 50 -25.05 5.94 -0.47
CA GLY A 50 -25.33 7.09 0.42
C GLY A 50 -24.42 8.30 0.19
N TYR A 51 -23.32 8.15 -0.54
CA TYR A 51 -22.40 9.25 -0.90
C TYR A 51 -22.70 9.88 -2.26
N ARG A 52 -23.69 9.38 -3.00
CA ARG A 52 -24.14 10.00 -4.24
C ARG A 52 -24.67 11.43 -3.95
N GLY A 53 -24.18 12.39 -4.74
CA GLY A 53 -24.50 13.83 -4.55
C GLY A 53 -23.71 14.52 -3.44
N ARG A 54 -22.92 13.77 -2.64
CA ARG A 54 -21.96 14.32 -1.67
C ARG A 54 -20.53 14.36 -2.22
N LEU A 55 -20.19 13.43 -3.09
CA LEU A 55 -18.97 13.40 -3.90
C LEU A 55 -19.32 13.75 -5.35
N ARG A 56 -18.35 14.28 -6.11
CA ARG A 56 -18.54 14.60 -7.56
C ARG A 56 -19.06 13.40 -8.33
N SER A 57 -18.46 12.25 -8.11
CA SER A 57 -18.86 10.95 -8.65
C SER A 57 -18.44 9.86 -7.70
N VAL A 58 -19.35 8.91 -7.44
CA VAL A 58 -19.01 7.70 -6.68
C VAL A 58 -19.63 6.48 -7.36
N ARG A 59 -18.81 5.46 -7.57
CA ARG A 59 -19.23 4.18 -8.16
C ARG A 59 -18.82 3.02 -7.25
N TYR A 60 -19.67 2.00 -7.21
CA TYR A 60 -19.43 0.77 -6.48
C TYR A 60 -19.24 -0.40 -7.45
N LEU A 61 -18.16 -1.14 -7.26
CA LEU A 61 -17.86 -2.38 -7.97
C LEU A 61 -17.74 -3.52 -6.96
N TYR A 62 -18.26 -4.69 -7.32
CA TYR A 62 -18.09 -5.91 -6.53
C TYR A 62 -17.25 -6.91 -7.33
N VAL A 63 -16.20 -7.43 -6.70
CA VAL A 63 -15.34 -8.47 -7.26
C VAL A 63 -15.53 -9.72 -6.42
N SER A 64 -16.08 -10.79 -7.01
CA SER A 64 -16.44 -12.04 -6.31
C SER A 64 -15.24 -12.87 -5.87
N GLU A 65 -14.09 -12.71 -6.55
CA GLU A 65 -12.84 -13.36 -6.16
C GLU A 65 -12.03 -12.45 -5.25
N PRO A 66 -11.69 -12.89 -4.02
CA PRO A 66 -10.95 -12.07 -3.09
C PRO A 66 -9.52 -11.82 -3.59
N GLY A 67 -9.01 -10.61 -3.34
CA GLY A 67 -7.63 -10.25 -3.65
C GLY A 67 -7.44 -8.76 -3.93
N LEU A 68 -6.46 -8.14 -3.24
CA LEU A 68 -6.19 -6.71 -3.36
C LEU A 68 -5.78 -6.31 -4.78
N SER A 69 -4.89 -7.10 -5.42
CA SER A 69 -4.47 -6.85 -6.81
C SER A 69 -5.63 -6.98 -7.80
N ARG A 70 -6.53 -7.94 -7.60
CA ARG A 70 -7.75 -8.09 -8.43
C ARG A 70 -8.66 -6.87 -8.28
N ALA A 71 -8.87 -6.42 -7.04
CA ALA A 71 -9.68 -5.25 -6.77
C ALA A 71 -9.07 -3.98 -7.39
N ARG A 72 -7.76 -3.77 -7.25
CA ARG A 72 -7.08 -2.64 -7.91
C ARG A 72 -7.21 -2.69 -9.42
N ASN A 73 -7.03 -3.85 -10.03
CA ASN A 73 -7.18 -4.04 -11.48
C ASN A 73 -8.61 -3.70 -11.96
N ALA A 74 -9.63 -4.14 -11.20
CA ALA A 74 -11.02 -3.78 -11.50
C ALA A 74 -11.27 -2.27 -11.37
N GLY A 75 -10.67 -1.62 -10.36
CA GLY A 75 -10.72 -0.17 -10.18
C GLY A 75 -10.05 0.58 -11.33
N VAL A 76 -8.85 0.15 -11.75
CA VAL A 76 -8.13 0.72 -12.90
C VAL A 76 -8.96 0.61 -14.19
N ALA A 77 -9.55 -0.55 -14.46
CA ALA A 77 -10.38 -0.76 -15.65
C ALA A 77 -11.64 0.13 -15.68
N ALA A 78 -12.09 0.58 -14.52
CA ALA A 78 -13.26 1.44 -14.38
C ALA A 78 -12.91 2.95 -14.31
N ALA A 79 -11.65 3.30 -14.05
CA ALA A 79 -11.20 4.68 -13.91
C ALA A 79 -11.25 5.44 -15.24
N ALA A 80 -11.66 6.70 -15.18
CA ALA A 80 -11.74 7.60 -16.35
C ALA A 80 -10.74 8.76 -16.29
N GLY A 81 -10.11 8.98 -15.12
CA GLY A 81 -9.19 10.09 -14.91
C GLY A 81 -7.81 9.90 -15.54
N ASP A 82 -7.13 11.01 -15.83
CA ASP A 82 -5.73 11.04 -16.28
C ASP A 82 -4.76 10.55 -15.21
N ILE A 83 -5.18 10.64 -13.95
CA ILE A 83 -4.46 10.20 -12.76
C ILE A 83 -5.33 9.17 -12.04
N ILE A 84 -4.76 8.00 -11.75
CA ILE A 84 -5.42 6.94 -10.98
C ILE A 84 -4.73 6.87 -9.62
N ALA A 85 -5.43 7.31 -8.58
CA ALA A 85 -4.96 7.32 -7.21
C ALA A 85 -5.54 6.15 -6.41
N PHE A 86 -4.72 5.52 -5.59
CA PHE A 86 -5.12 4.45 -4.67
C PHE A 86 -5.04 4.98 -3.24
N ILE A 87 -6.09 4.72 -2.48
CA ILE A 87 -6.19 4.98 -1.04
C ILE A 87 -6.72 3.71 -0.40
N ASP A 88 -6.12 3.26 0.72
CA ASP A 88 -6.69 2.17 1.51
C ASP A 88 -7.98 2.63 2.21
N ASP A 89 -8.90 1.71 2.48
CA ASP A 89 -10.17 1.97 3.14
C ASP A 89 -10.03 2.50 4.58
N ASP A 90 -8.86 2.29 5.21
CA ASP A 90 -8.49 2.79 6.54
C ASP A 90 -7.59 4.04 6.50
N ALA A 91 -7.55 4.75 5.34
CA ALA A 91 -6.79 5.99 5.14
C ALA A 91 -7.72 7.18 4.87
N SER A 92 -7.43 8.31 5.51
CA SER A 92 -8.23 9.55 5.41
C SER A 92 -7.39 10.67 4.79
N PRO A 93 -7.66 11.08 3.54
CA PRO A 93 -6.98 12.19 2.89
C PRO A 93 -7.06 13.48 3.69
N GLN A 94 -5.98 14.26 3.67
CA GLN A 94 -5.89 15.54 4.34
C GLN A 94 -6.22 16.70 3.39
N PRO A 95 -6.61 17.88 3.90
CA PRO A 95 -6.94 19.04 3.07
C PRO A 95 -5.90 19.35 1.99
N GLY A 96 -6.36 19.49 0.75
CA GLY A 96 -5.51 19.77 -0.41
C GLY A 96 -4.78 18.55 -0.99
N TRP A 97 -5.07 17.33 -0.51
CA TRP A 97 -4.46 16.10 -1.00
C TRP A 97 -4.54 15.94 -2.52
N ASP A 98 -5.72 16.08 -3.09
CA ASP A 98 -5.98 15.96 -4.52
C ASP A 98 -5.30 17.07 -5.34
N THR A 99 -5.37 18.31 -4.86
CA THR A 99 -4.74 19.47 -5.49
C THR A 99 -3.22 19.32 -5.54
N ARG A 100 -2.61 18.77 -4.48
CA ARG A 100 -1.17 18.51 -4.43
C ARG A 100 -0.74 17.40 -5.37
N LEU A 101 -1.53 16.33 -5.49
CA LEU A 101 -1.27 15.28 -6.49
C LEU A 101 -1.32 15.84 -7.91
N ARG A 102 -2.38 16.60 -8.26
CA ARG A 102 -2.47 17.26 -9.60
C ARG A 102 -1.27 18.14 -9.87
N ARG A 103 -0.88 18.93 -8.88
CA ARG A 103 0.28 19.82 -8.97
C ARG A 103 1.58 19.03 -9.18
N ALA A 104 1.80 17.95 -8.43
CA ALA A 104 3.01 17.13 -8.56
C ALA A 104 3.12 16.53 -9.97
N PHE A 105 2.02 16.00 -10.55
CA PHE A 105 2.03 15.50 -11.92
C PHE A 105 2.19 16.61 -12.98
N ALA A 106 1.75 17.83 -12.70
CA ALA A 106 1.93 18.97 -13.60
C ALA A 106 3.38 19.48 -13.56
N GLU A 107 3.99 19.58 -12.38
CA GLU A 107 5.37 20.03 -12.19
C GLU A 107 6.40 18.99 -12.66
N HIS A 108 6.02 17.71 -12.70
CA HIS A 108 6.87 16.60 -13.10
C HIS A 108 6.21 15.80 -14.25
N PRO A 109 6.31 16.28 -15.52
CA PRO A 109 5.65 15.62 -16.66
C PRO A 109 6.09 14.17 -16.90
N ARG A 110 7.29 13.79 -16.46
CA ARG A 110 7.80 12.41 -16.52
C ARG A 110 7.43 11.56 -15.31
N ALA A 111 6.72 12.11 -14.32
CA ALA A 111 6.25 11.32 -13.20
C ALA A 111 5.19 10.31 -13.67
N GLY A 112 5.53 9.03 -13.62
CA GLY A 112 4.60 7.93 -13.83
C GLY A 112 3.90 7.52 -12.53
N CYS A 113 4.57 7.74 -11.38
CA CYS A 113 4.02 7.49 -10.05
C CYS A 113 4.35 8.63 -9.09
N VAL A 114 3.38 9.04 -8.29
CA VAL A 114 3.54 10.00 -7.19
C VAL A 114 3.02 9.37 -5.90
N GLY A 115 3.86 9.31 -4.87
CA GLY A 115 3.49 8.86 -3.54
C GLY A 115 3.17 10.02 -2.60
N GLY A 116 2.04 9.97 -1.90
CA GLY A 116 1.73 10.86 -0.79
C GLY A 116 2.12 10.26 0.56
N ALA A 117 2.37 11.11 1.57
CA ALA A 117 2.72 10.62 2.90
C ALA A 117 1.55 9.85 3.55
N CYS A 118 1.88 8.79 4.27
CA CYS A 118 0.97 8.07 5.16
C CYS A 118 1.36 8.37 6.60
N LEU A 119 0.55 9.14 7.31
CA LEU A 119 0.76 9.55 8.69
C LEU A 119 -0.04 8.65 9.64
N ALA A 120 0.53 8.25 10.76
CA ALA A 120 -0.14 7.33 11.67
C ALA A 120 -1.29 8.02 12.44
N ARG A 121 -2.50 7.44 12.38
CA ARG A 121 -3.63 7.74 13.27
C ARG A 121 -3.87 6.53 14.17
N PHE A 122 -3.44 6.60 15.41
CA PHE A 122 -3.65 5.52 16.37
C PHE A 122 -5.06 5.55 16.96
N THR A 123 -5.78 4.43 16.91
CA THR A 123 -7.08 4.26 17.58
C THR A 123 -6.96 3.69 19.00
N ALA A 124 -5.72 3.32 19.40
CA ALA A 124 -5.38 2.91 20.76
C ALA A 124 -4.02 3.49 21.14
N ARG A 125 -3.65 3.39 22.44
CA ARG A 125 -2.35 3.86 22.92
C ARG A 125 -1.21 3.12 22.19
N ARG A 126 -0.30 3.90 21.54
CA ARG A 126 0.91 3.37 20.93
C ARG A 126 1.81 2.71 21.98
N PRO A 127 2.18 1.43 21.81
CA PRO A 127 3.13 0.77 22.70
C PRO A 127 4.53 1.41 22.62
N ARG A 128 5.23 1.52 23.74
CA ARG A 128 6.58 2.12 23.78
C ARG A 128 7.61 1.38 22.92
N TRP A 129 7.43 0.06 22.71
CA TRP A 129 8.34 -0.74 21.89
C TRP A 129 8.12 -0.60 20.38
N LEU A 130 7.01 0.04 19.98
CA LEU A 130 6.66 0.21 18.56
C LEU A 130 7.45 1.40 17.98
N SER A 131 8.63 1.08 17.43
CA SER A 131 9.52 2.06 16.85
C SER A 131 9.00 2.59 15.50
N GLU A 132 9.49 3.76 15.05
CA GLU A 132 9.17 4.32 13.73
C GLU A 132 9.53 3.36 12.59
N ARG A 133 10.62 2.59 12.74
CA ARG A 133 11.02 1.56 11.76
C ARG A 133 10.00 0.45 11.63
N LEU A 134 9.36 0.06 12.74
CA LEU A 134 8.29 -0.93 12.71
C LEU A 134 7.01 -0.35 12.08
N LEU A 135 6.70 0.91 12.32
CA LEU A 135 5.53 1.56 11.72
C LEU A 135 5.58 1.60 10.19
N GLN A 136 6.77 1.66 9.57
CA GLN A 136 6.90 1.52 8.12
C GLN A 136 6.32 0.21 7.58
N LEU A 137 6.34 -0.88 8.38
CA LEU A 137 5.72 -2.15 8.02
C LEU A 137 4.18 -2.11 8.04
N SER A 138 3.62 -1.04 8.60
CA SER A 138 2.19 -0.70 8.57
C SER A 138 1.89 0.46 7.61
N SER A 139 2.71 0.62 6.57
CA SER A 139 2.58 1.65 5.53
C SER A 139 2.69 3.09 6.05
N ILE A 140 3.32 3.33 7.21
CA ILE A 140 3.59 4.69 7.70
C ILE A 140 4.91 5.19 7.10
N THR A 141 4.84 6.35 6.43
CA THR A 141 6.01 6.93 5.76
C THR A 141 6.88 7.74 6.72
N ARG A 142 8.16 7.89 6.34
CA ARG A 142 9.15 8.69 7.06
C ARG A 142 9.90 9.60 6.09
N TRP A 143 9.17 10.24 5.19
CA TRP A 143 9.77 11.17 4.23
C TRP A 143 9.96 12.54 4.85
N GLY A 144 10.78 13.39 4.20
CA GLY A 144 10.92 14.81 4.54
C GLY A 144 9.66 15.61 4.18
N GLU A 145 9.77 16.94 4.27
CA GLU A 145 8.63 17.85 4.03
C GLU A 145 8.51 18.33 2.57
N HIS A 146 9.56 18.13 1.79
CA HIS A 146 9.66 18.62 0.41
C HIS A 146 9.52 17.50 -0.62
N PRO A 147 8.93 17.81 -1.78
CA PRO A 147 8.88 16.88 -2.90
C PRO A 147 10.29 16.43 -3.29
N CYS A 148 10.45 15.14 -3.56
CA CYS A 148 11.73 14.56 -3.97
C CYS A 148 11.52 13.22 -4.69
N GLN A 149 12.57 12.73 -5.36
CA GLN A 149 12.60 11.36 -5.82
C GLN A 149 13.06 10.42 -4.71
N PRO A 150 12.56 9.16 -4.63
CA PRO A 150 13.01 8.19 -3.64
C PRO A 150 14.48 7.83 -3.89
N ARG A 151 15.27 7.73 -2.81
CA ARG A 151 16.70 7.37 -2.85
C ARG A 151 16.90 5.86 -3.00
N SER A 152 15.89 5.09 -2.65
CA SER A 152 15.92 3.63 -2.73
C SER A 152 14.50 3.07 -2.72
N SER A 153 14.36 1.79 -3.05
CA SER A 153 13.07 1.09 -2.97
C SER A 153 12.47 1.02 -1.55
N ALA A 154 13.24 1.32 -0.50
CA ALA A 154 12.71 1.43 0.86
C ALA A 154 11.87 2.70 1.08
N GLU A 155 11.99 3.68 0.20
CA GLU A 155 11.24 4.94 0.21
C GLU A 155 10.10 4.96 -0.80
N TRP A 156 9.86 3.88 -1.54
CA TRP A 156 8.79 3.81 -2.53
C TRP A 156 7.42 4.02 -1.90
N PRO A 157 6.47 4.58 -2.68
CA PRO A 157 5.09 4.75 -2.25
C PRO A 157 4.45 3.45 -1.78
N PHE A 158 3.54 3.57 -0.81
CA PHE A 158 2.69 2.48 -0.36
C PHE A 158 1.32 2.56 -1.01
N GLY A 159 0.71 1.39 -1.24
CA GLY A 159 -0.64 1.28 -1.79
C GLY A 159 -1.72 2.05 -1.05
N ALA A 160 -1.45 2.42 0.21
CA ALA A 160 -2.35 3.23 1.02
C ALA A 160 -2.44 4.71 0.59
N ASN A 161 -1.46 5.20 -0.21
CA ASN A 161 -1.46 6.56 -0.75
C ASN A 161 -0.47 6.67 -1.92
N MET A 162 -0.84 6.15 -3.07
CA MET A 162 -0.06 6.25 -4.30
C MET A 162 -0.95 6.62 -5.47
N ALA A 163 -0.42 7.37 -6.42
CA ALA A 163 -1.11 7.76 -7.63
C ALA A 163 -0.24 7.51 -8.86
N PHE A 164 -0.84 7.15 -9.96
CA PHE A 164 -0.16 6.88 -11.22
C PHE A 164 -0.76 7.74 -12.33
N ARG A 165 0.07 8.16 -13.26
CA ARG A 165 -0.38 8.62 -14.55
C ARG A 165 -1.03 7.45 -15.28
N ALA A 166 -2.24 7.64 -15.83
CA ALA A 166 -3.01 6.55 -16.45
C ALA A 166 -2.21 5.86 -17.58
N GLU A 167 -1.52 6.63 -18.41
CA GLU A 167 -0.69 6.08 -19.49
C GLU A 167 0.51 5.26 -18.99
N ALA A 168 1.16 5.69 -17.89
CA ALA A 168 2.26 4.95 -17.27
C ALA A 168 1.79 3.62 -16.69
N LEU A 169 0.62 3.65 -16.01
CA LEU A 169 -0.01 2.47 -15.44
C LEU A 169 -0.45 1.48 -16.55
N ALA A 170 -1.03 2.00 -17.63
CA ALA A 170 -1.42 1.19 -18.79
C ALA A 170 -0.21 0.51 -19.46
N ALA A 171 0.90 1.24 -19.63
CA ALA A 171 2.14 0.70 -20.17
C ALA A 171 2.78 -0.35 -19.25
N ALA A 172 2.71 -0.17 -17.93
CA ALA A 172 3.23 -1.11 -16.94
C ALA A 172 2.36 -2.39 -16.84
N GLY A 173 1.10 -2.34 -17.27
CA GLY A 173 0.14 -3.45 -17.23
C GLY A 173 -0.54 -3.62 -15.88
N ALA A 174 -1.20 -4.76 -15.67
CA ALA A 174 -2.02 -5.02 -14.50
C ALA A 174 -1.17 -5.30 -13.24
N PHE A 175 -1.75 -5.03 -12.05
CA PHE A 175 -1.17 -5.51 -10.79
C PHE A 175 -1.11 -7.03 -10.77
N SER A 176 0.02 -7.60 -10.36
CA SER A 176 0.21 -9.05 -10.30
C SER A 176 -0.73 -9.70 -9.27
N ILE A 177 -1.61 -10.59 -9.74
CA ILE A 177 -2.52 -11.34 -8.84
C ILE A 177 -1.82 -12.41 -8.00
N ALA A 178 -0.55 -12.72 -8.32
CA ALA A 178 0.30 -13.59 -7.50
C ALA A 178 0.83 -12.87 -6.25
N LEU A 179 0.67 -11.54 -6.18
CA LEU A 179 1.07 -10.67 -5.09
C LEU A 179 -0.17 -9.97 -4.51
N GLY A 180 0.02 -9.33 -3.34
CA GLY A 180 -1.06 -8.63 -2.65
C GLY A 180 -1.87 -9.54 -1.72
N ARG A 181 -2.62 -8.92 -0.85
CA ARG A 181 -3.40 -9.62 0.19
C ARG A 181 -4.55 -10.42 -0.41
N VAL A 182 -4.73 -11.66 0.06
CA VAL A 182 -5.88 -12.51 -0.26
C VAL A 182 -6.37 -13.14 1.05
N GLY A 183 -7.62 -12.87 1.43
CA GLY A 183 -8.20 -13.37 2.68
C GLY A 183 -7.36 -12.99 3.91
N THR A 184 -6.91 -13.98 4.69
CA THR A 184 -6.09 -13.77 5.90
C THR A 184 -4.59 -13.67 5.64
N SER A 185 -4.13 -13.83 4.38
CA SER A 185 -2.73 -13.72 4.03
C SER A 185 -2.25 -12.26 4.14
N LEU A 186 -0.99 -12.08 4.56
CA LEU A 186 -0.33 -10.78 4.51
C LEU A 186 0.67 -10.70 3.35
N LEU A 187 0.40 -11.44 2.28
CA LEU A 187 1.18 -11.36 1.04
C LEU A 187 1.20 -9.90 0.57
N SER A 188 2.32 -9.48 0.00
CA SER A 188 2.55 -8.07 -0.35
C SER A 188 3.57 -7.97 -1.47
N GLY A 189 3.83 -6.75 -1.93
CA GLY A 189 4.82 -6.44 -2.95
C GLY A 189 4.21 -6.06 -4.29
N GLU A 190 2.88 -6.08 -4.42
CA GLU A 190 2.15 -5.71 -5.62
C GLU A 190 2.31 -4.22 -5.98
N ASP A 191 2.40 -3.36 -4.96
CA ASP A 191 2.69 -1.95 -5.10
C ASP A 191 4.13 -1.71 -5.56
N SER A 192 5.10 -2.33 -4.90
CA SER A 192 6.51 -2.22 -5.27
C SER A 192 6.81 -2.82 -6.65
N ASP A 193 6.16 -3.93 -7.01
CA ASP A 193 6.25 -4.52 -8.36
C ASP A 193 5.73 -3.55 -9.42
N MET A 194 4.59 -2.89 -9.17
CA MET A 194 4.04 -1.90 -10.08
C MET A 194 4.97 -0.68 -10.22
N VAL A 195 5.47 -0.16 -9.11
CA VAL A 195 6.42 0.96 -9.11
C VAL A 195 7.69 0.61 -9.90
N GLN A 196 8.22 -0.61 -9.75
CA GLN A 196 9.38 -1.06 -10.51
C GLN A 196 9.08 -1.09 -12.01
N ARG A 197 7.95 -1.64 -12.43
CA ARG A 197 7.57 -1.70 -13.85
C ARG A 197 7.37 -0.31 -14.47
N VAL A 198 6.85 0.64 -13.70
CA VAL A 198 6.75 2.05 -14.12
C VAL A 198 8.14 2.65 -14.35
N LEU A 199 9.10 2.40 -13.44
CA LEU A 199 10.49 2.82 -13.60
C LEU A 199 11.17 2.15 -14.82
N ASP A 200 10.94 0.85 -15.01
CA ASP A 200 11.49 0.09 -16.15
C ASP A 200 10.92 0.61 -17.49
N GLY A 201 9.70 1.15 -17.47
CA GLY A 201 9.09 1.86 -18.60
C GLY A 201 9.66 3.27 -18.87
N GLY A 202 10.70 3.70 -18.13
CA GLY A 202 11.37 4.98 -18.30
C GLY A 202 10.67 6.17 -17.67
N TRP A 203 9.63 5.92 -16.83
CA TRP A 203 8.97 6.93 -16.04
C TRP A 203 9.73 7.22 -14.75
N GLU A 204 9.40 8.35 -14.11
CA GLU A 204 9.95 8.75 -12.82
C GLU A 204 8.97 8.46 -11.69
N VAL A 205 9.52 8.27 -10.49
CA VAL A 205 8.75 8.17 -9.24
C VAL A 205 9.06 9.39 -8.39
N TRP A 206 8.02 10.06 -7.92
CA TRP A 206 8.12 11.24 -7.08
C TRP A 206 7.39 11.03 -5.75
N LEU A 207 7.86 11.69 -4.71
CA LEU A 207 7.24 11.75 -3.39
C LEU A 207 6.73 13.18 -3.18
N GLU A 208 5.43 13.32 -2.88
CA GLU A 208 4.81 14.59 -2.48
C GLU A 208 4.31 14.43 -1.02
N PRO A 209 5.16 14.70 -0.01
CA PRO A 209 4.81 14.44 1.39
C PRO A 209 3.58 15.20 1.87
N ARG A 210 3.24 16.31 1.22
CA ARG A 210 2.09 17.14 1.59
C ARG A 210 0.77 16.62 1.02
N ALA A 211 0.79 15.71 0.03
CA ALA A 211 -0.37 14.93 -0.36
C ALA A 211 -0.60 13.82 0.65
N ALA A 212 -0.87 14.16 1.90
CA ALA A 212 -0.87 13.25 3.02
C ALA A 212 -2.23 12.58 3.27
N VAL A 213 -2.20 11.35 3.79
CA VAL A 213 -3.35 10.68 4.38
C VAL A 213 -3.07 10.34 5.84
N LEU A 214 -4.09 10.33 6.69
CA LEU A 214 -4.03 9.71 8.01
C LEU A 214 -4.40 8.23 7.87
N HIS A 215 -3.42 7.36 8.02
CA HIS A 215 -3.59 5.91 7.94
C HIS A 215 -3.85 5.34 9.33
N THR A 216 -4.97 4.65 9.50
CA THR A 216 -5.41 4.14 10.79
C THR A 216 -4.56 2.95 11.24
N VAL A 217 -3.94 3.09 12.40
CA VAL A 217 -3.21 2.00 13.07
C VAL A 217 -4.14 1.40 14.12
N HIS A 218 -4.85 0.35 13.73
CA HIS A 218 -5.77 -0.38 14.61
C HIS A 218 -5.04 -1.11 15.74
N PRO A 219 -5.71 -1.43 16.87
CA PRO A 219 -5.11 -2.11 18.02
C PRO A 219 -4.41 -3.42 17.65
N GLU A 220 -4.94 -4.16 16.68
CA GLU A 220 -4.39 -5.42 16.17
C GLU A 220 -3.00 -5.24 15.55
N ARG A 221 -2.72 -4.05 15.02
CA ARG A 221 -1.39 -3.68 14.50
C ARG A 221 -0.44 -3.18 15.59
N CYS A 222 -0.92 -3.01 16.83
CA CYS A 222 -0.13 -2.59 17.97
C CYS A 222 0.39 -3.77 18.82
N CYS A 223 0.33 -5.01 18.34
CA CYS A 223 0.80 -6.20 19.03
C CYS A 223 2.03 -6.82 18.35
N SER A 224 2.85 -7.52 19.16
CA SER A 224 4.08 -8.17 18.70
C SER A 224 3.81 -9.23 17.63
N SER A 225 2.73 -10.00 17.76
CA SER A 225 2.34 -11.07 16.84
C SER A 225 2.06 -10.54 15.43
N PHE A 226 1.53 -9.33 15.29
CA PHE A 226 1.33 -8.71 14.00
C PHE A 226 2.65 -8.53 13.24
N TYR A 227 3.70 -8.00 13.88
CA TYR A 227 5.00 -7.75 13.24
C TYR A 227 5.76 -9.03 12.90
N TRP A 228 5.64 -10.07 13.74
CA TRP A 228 6.15 -11.40 13.39
C TRP A 228 5.48 -11.94 12.13
N ARG A 229 4.15 -11.96 12.10
CA ARG A 229 3.38 -12.42 10.93
C ARG A 229 3.67 -11.57 9.69
N ARG A 230 3.69 -10.24 9.85
CA ARG A 230 3.93 -9.31 8.73
C ARG A 230 5.28 -9.51 8.07
N LEU A 231 6.32 -9.75 8.86
CA LEU A 231 7.68 -9.99 8.34
C LEU A 231 7.85 -11.43 7.83
N TRP A 232 7.23 -12.41 8.47
CA TRP A 232 7.14 -13.75 7.88
C TRP A 232 6.57 -13.71 6.47
N TRP A 233 5.41 -13.07 6.29
CA TRP A 233 4.77 -12.93 4.99
C TRP A 233 5.57 -12.08 4.00
N ALA A 234 6.37 -11.12 4.45
CA ALA A 234 7.32 -10.41 3.60
C ALA A 234 8.39 -11.36 3.03
N GLY A 235 8.85 -12.32 3.83
CA GLY A 235 9.72 -13.40 3.37
C GLY A 235 9.04 -14.30 2.34
N VAL A 236 7.82 -14.76 2.62
CA VAL A 236 6.99 -15.54 1.69
C VAL A 236 6.79 -14.80 0.36
N SER A 237 6.47 -13.50 0.41
CA SER A 237 6.30 -12.68 -0.80
C SER A 237 7.57 -12.62 -1.65
N ARG A 238 8.73 -12.46 -1.01
CA ARG A 238 10.03 -12.46 -1.72
C ARG A 238 10.37 -13.81 -2.34
N ALA A 239 9.91 -14.90 -1.75
CA ALA A 239 10.12 -16.25 -2.28
C ALA A 239 9.31 -16.52 -3.56
N LYS A 240 8.27 -15.71 -3.85
CA LYS A 240 7.52 -15.82 -5.12
C LYS A 240 8.32 -15.37 -6.35
N ALA A 241 9.39 -14.58 -6.13
CA ALA A 241 10.38 -14.22 -7.17
C ALA A 241 11.79 -14.44 -6.61
N PRO A 242 12.22 -15.73 -6.49
CA PRO A 242 13.47 -16.07 -5.82
C PRO A 242 14.69 -15.59 -6.60
N SER A 243 15.69 -15.07 -5.91
CA SER A 243 16.99 -14.76 -6.50
C SER A 243 18.12 -15.11 -5.54
N LEU A 244 19.26 -15.56 -6.09
CA LEU A 244 20.45 -15.88 -5.30
C LEU A 244 20.92 -14.69 -4.46
N ARG A 245 20.85 -13.46 -5.02
CA ARG A 245 21.21 -12.23 -4.31
C ARG A 245 20.33 -12.01 -3.07
N VAL A 246 19.03 -12.23 -3.19
CA VAL A 246 18.09 -12.12 -2.07
C VAL A 246 18.36 -13.21 -1.04
N ALA A 247 18.56 -14.46 -1.46
CA ALA A 247 18.86 -15.59 -0.57
C ALA A 247 20.13 -15.34 0.25
N VAL A 248 21.23 -14.99 -0.40
CA VAL A 248 22.52 -14.69 0.27
C VAL A 248 22.35 -13.51 1.25
N ARG A 249 21.69 -12.42 0.81
CA ARG A 249 21.46 -11.26 1.69
C ARG A 249 20.66 -11.62 2.93
N LEU A 250 19.61 -12.42 2.80
CA LEU A 250 18.76 -12.81 3.94
C LEU A 250 19.47 -13.78 4.88
N ALA A 251 20.28 -14.70 4.35
CA ALA A 251 21.09 -15.61 5.15
C ALA A 251 22.14 -14.87 5.99
N LEU A 252 22.89 -13.97 5.36
CA LEU A 252 23.92 -13.18 6.04
C LEU A 252 23.34 -12.14 7.01
N ALA A 253 22.16 -11.60 6.72
CA ALA A 253 21.54 -10.60 7.56
C ALA A 253 20.96 -11.17 8.87
N ALA A 254 20.58 -12.44 8.94
CA ALA A 254 19.94 -13.01 10.11
C ALA A 254 20.82 -12.97 11.38
N PRO A 255 22.08 -13.43 11.37
CA PRO A 255 22.95 -13.34 12.55
C PRO A 255 23.31 -11.88 12.90
N ILE A 256 23.51 -11.02 11.90
CA ILE A 256 23.77 -9.58 12.12
C ILE A 256 22.58 -8.92 12.83
N ARG A 257 21.37 -9.21 12.39
CA ARG A 257 20.13 -8.67 13.00
C ARG A 257 19.98 -9.14 14.45
N LEU A 258 20.31 -10.40 14.74
CA LEU A 258 20.29 -10.91 16.11
C LEU A 258 21.30 -10.18 16.99
N GLY A 259 22.53 -9.98 16.51
CA GLY A 259 23.56 -9.20 17.21
C GLY A 259 23.12 -7.74 17.46
N LEU A 260 22.54 -7.10 16.44
CA LEU A 260 22.01 -5.72 16.58
C LEU A 260 20.87 -5.65 17.59
N TRP A 261 19.98 -6.64 17.63
CA TRP A 261 18.94 -6.71 18.65
C TRP A 261 19.51 -6.85 20.06
N LEU A 262 20.49 -7.71 20.24
CA LEU A 262 21.16 -7.89 21.55
C LEU A 262 21.83 -6.59 22.02
N ALA A 263 22.43 -5.85 21.09
CA ALA A 263 23.11 -4.58 21.40
C ALA A 263 22.15 -3.42 21.66
N THR A 264 21.09 -3.29 20.87
CA THR A 264 20.21 -2.10 20.85
C THR A 264 18.88 -2.30 21.56
N ARG A 265 18.47 -3.56 21.78
CA ARG A 265 17.13 -3.96 22.25
C ARG A 265 15.99 -3.48 21.36
N ASP A 266 16.26 -2.96 20.15
CA ASP A 266 15.23 -2.62 19.16
C ASP A 266 14.63 -3.88 18.55
N ARG A 267 13.36 -4.13 18.85
CA ARG A 267 12.60 -5.29 18.36
C ARG A 267 12.49 -5.35 16.83
N TYR A 268 12.71 -4.25 16.14
CA TYR A 268 12.78 -4.26 14.67
C TYR A 268 13.76 -5.29 14.15
N TYR A 269 14.98 -5.34 14.71
CA TYR A 269 15.99 -6.29 14.27
C TYR A 269 15.59 -7.74 14.55
N LEU A 270 15.00 -8.00 15.73
CA LEU A 270 14.53 -9.34 16.09
C LEU A 270 13.42 -9.81 15.12
N TYR A 271 12.41 -8.97 14.89
CA TYR A 271 11.30 -9.34 14.00
C TYR A 271 11.74 -9.53 12.55
N ARG A 272 12.78 -8.81 12.10
CA ARG A 272 13.37 -8.99 10.76
C ARG A 272 13.97 -10.38 10.52
N THR A 273 14.23 -11.19 11.56
CA THR A 273 14.66 -12.58 11.39
C THR A 273 13.53 -13.46 10.85
N ALA A 274 12.27 -13.13 11.15
CA ALA A 274 11.09 -13.83 10.61
C ALA A 274 10.99 -13.71 9.07
N GLU A 275 11.47 -12.61 8.48
CA GLU A 275 11.53 -12.47 7.03
C GLU A 275 12.46 -13.48 6.39
N SER A 276 13.65 -13.70 6.98
CA SER A 276 14.58 -14.73 6.51
C SER A 276 13.97 -16.13 6.66
N ALA A 277 13.35 -16.42 7.80
CA ALA A 277 12.69 -17.71 8.04
C ALA A 277 11.54 -17.94 7.03
N GLY A 278 10.66 -16.99 6.83
CA GLY A 278 9.54 -17.09 5.86
C GLY A 278 10.04 -17.34 4.43
N TYR A 279 11.11 -16.67 4.02
CA TYR A 279 11.71 -16.86 2.71
C TYR A 279 12.24 -18.28 2.51
N PHE A 280 13.10 -18.77 3.41
CA PHE A 280 13.73 -20.08 3.26
C PHE A 280 12.76 -21.25 3.45
N VAL A 281 11.80 -21.13 4.36
CA VAL A 281 10.76 -22.17 4.55
C VAL A 281 9.89 -22.27 3.28
N THR A 282 9.51 -21.17 2.68
CA THR A 282 8.72 -21.19 1.42
C THR A 282 9.51 -21.84 0.30
N LEU A 283 10.79 -21.46 0.09
CA LEU A 283 11.63 -22.08 -0.93
C LEU A 283 11.77 -23.59 -0.73
N ALA A 284 11.99 -24.04 0.52
CA ALA A 284 12.10 -25.46 0.82
C ALA A 284 10.79 -26.20 0.53
N SER A 285 9.64 -25.61 0.87
CA SER A 285 8.32 -26.18 0.60
C SER A 285 8.03 -26.31 -0.90
N ASP A 286 8.39 -25.27 -1.67
CA ASP A 286 8.18 -25.26 -3.12
C ASP A 286 9.09 -26.31 -3.82
N LEU A 287 10.33 -26.50 -3.34
CA LEU A 287 11.23 -27.56 -3.84
C LEU A 287 10.68 -28.96 -3.60
N VAL A 288 10.08 -29.21 -2.43
CA VAL A 288 9.48 -30.53 -2.09
C VAL A 288 8.18 -30.76 -2.89
N ALA A 289 7.45 -29.72 -3.23
CA ALA A 289 6.20 -29.84 -3.97
C ALA A 289 6.39 -30.07 -5.49
N HIS A 290 7.57 -29.78 -6.03
CA HIS A 290 7.87 -29.83 -7.47
C HIS A 290 9.04 -30.80 -7.80
N GLY A 291 9.63 -31.47 -6.83
CA GLY A 291 10.58 -32.57 -6.98
C GLY A 291 9.93 -33.93 -6.68
#